data_9487461f394f0a438b3dd47fee314d3e
#
_entry.id   9487461f394f0a438b3dd47fee314d3e
#
_cell.length_a   1.000
_cell.length_b   1.000
_cell.length_c   1.000
_cell.angle_alpha   90.00
_cell.angle_beta   90.00
_cell.angle_gamma   90.00
#
_symmetry.space_group_name_H-M   'P 1'
#
loop_
_entity.id
_entity.type
_entity.pdbx_description
1 polymer ?
#
loop_
_entity_poly.entity_id
_entity_poly.type
_entity_poly.pdbx_seq_one_letter_code
_entity_poly.pdbx_strand_id
1 'polypeptide(L)'
;MKLQSKYADLVLNLLVAVAISLVVNFSYVLLMLVDLNSDSQPRPSDQRAVERPDEGVLSVHPDGYGYLVYENGDSVYVPTRRMRWLEIAPGDRIVADLMPPRSEKAHPMLAEIRTRNGAEFDYSKLYNGPSKMTELLLQLFYYLVVSFVMLSILTSVRRNYSMSRFVRRCRWCCVAAAALYCVAPVTEWHTGRIGLNFMSGRMFDYMLLLKCSFAVVASMLYGRIYVLISQRQAVVVENERLKNENLTTRYNMLVGQINPHFFFNSLNSLAMLVRE
;
A
#
# COMPACT_ATOMS: atom_id res chain seq x y z
N MET A 1 14.87 25.63 18.23
CA MET A 1 13.47 25.66 17.75
C MET A 1 13.24 25.20 16.30
N LYS A 2 14.01 25.62 15.30
CA LYS A 2 13.81 25.17 13.89
C LYS A 2 14.10 23.68 13.61
N LEU A 3 15.05 23.05 14.30
CA LEU A 3 15.38 21.63 14.13
C LEU A 3 14.27 20.72 14.70
N GLN A 4 13.81 20.97 15.92
CA GLN A 4 12.72 20.21 16.55
C GLN A 4 11.45 20.17 15.70
N SER A 5 11.13 21.28 15.02
CA SER A 5 9.99 21.37 14.13
C SER A 5 10.11 20.48 12.86
N LYS A 6 11.31 20.31 12.32
CA LYS A 6 11.53 19.42 11.15
C LYS A 6 11.41 17.95 11.51
N TYR A 7 11.92 17.56 12.69
CA TYR A 7 11.76 16.18 13.18
C TYR A 7 10.29 15.84 13.48
N ALA A 8 9.55 16.79 14.06
CA ALA A 8 8.12 16.60 14.31
C ALA A 8 7.32 16.39 13.00
N ASP A 9 7.61 17.18 11.96
CA ASP A 9 6.97 17.01 10.65
C ASP A 9 7.33 15.67 10.00
N LEU A 10 8.58 15.23 10.14
CA LEU A 10 9.03 13.93 9.61
C LEU A 10 8.35 12.76 10.32
N VAL A 11 8.28 12.81 11.65
CA VAL A 11 7.59 11.80 12.46
C VAL A 11 6.10 11.76 12.12
N LEU A 12 5.46 12.92 11.97
CA LEU A 12 4.05 13.01 11.59
C LEU A 12 3.81 12.40 10.21
N ASN A 13 4.66 12.72 9.22
CA ASN A 13 4.57 12.13 7.88
C ASN A 13 4.75 10.60 7.92
N LEU A 14 5.66 10.11 8.76
CA LEU A 14 5.86 8.67 8.93
C LEU A 14 4.62 8.00 9.53
N LEU A 15 4.03 8.56 10.58
CA LEU A 15 2.81 8.03 11.20
C LEU A 15 1.64 7.98 10.20
N VAL A 16 1.48 9.05 9.42
CA VAL A 16 0.43 9.09 8.39
C VAL A 16 0.72 8.10 7.26
N ALA A 17 1.97 7.93 6.85
CA ALA A 17 2.34 6.94 5.84
C ALA A 17 2.06 5.51 6.32
N VAL A 18 2.33 5.20 7.60
CA VAL A 18 1.95 3.92 8.22
C VAL A 18 0.43 3.73 8.17
N ALA A 19 -0.35 4.74 8.57
CA ALA A 19 -1.81 4.66 8.54
C ALA A 19 -2.34 4.42 7.11
N ILE A 20 -1.83 5.14 6.11
CA ILE A 20 -2.21 4.95 4.70
C ILE A 20 -1.86 3.52 4.25
N SER A 21 -0.65 3.03 4.56
CA SER A 21 -0.22 1.68 4.20
C SER A 21 -1.11 0.60 4.81
N LEU A 22 -1.50 0.75 6.08
CA LEU A 22 -2.42 -0.18 6.74
C LEU A 22 -3.81 -0.15 6.11
N VAL A 23 -4.36 1.03 5.82
CA VAL A 23 -5.68 1.16 5.20
C VAL A 23 -5.70 0.58 3.79
N VAL A 24 -4.67 0.85 2.99
CA VAL A 24 -4.53 0.31 1.61
C VAL A 24 -4.48 -1.22 1.61
N ASN A 25 -3.82 -1.81 2.60
CA ASN A 25 -3.69 -3.27 2.70
C ASN A 25 -4.76 -3.93 3.59
N PHE A 26 -5.68 -3.15 4.15
CA PHE A 26 -6.72 -3.67 5.05
C PHE A 26 -7.57 -4.78 4.39
N SER A 27 -7.94 -4.61 3.13
CA SER A 27 -8.67 -5.64 2.38
C SER A 27 -7.89 -6.95 2.24
N TYR A 28 -6.56 -6.86 2.06
CA TYR A 28 -5.70 -8.05 1.98
C TYR A 28 -5.58 -8.74 3.34
N VAL A 29 -5.41 -7.97 4.41
CA VAL A 29 -5.40 -8.50 5.79
C VAL A 29 -6.72 -9.18 6.12
N LEU A 30 -7.85 -8.55 5.75
CA LEU A 30 -9.18 -9.11 5.97
C LEU A 30 -9.36 -10.44 5.20
N LEU A 31 -8.97 -10.48 3.93
CA LEU A 31 -9.01 -11.70 3.12
C LEU A 31 -8.12 -12.79 3.70
N MET A 32 -6.93 -12.46 4.19
CA MET A 32 -6.03 -13.40 4.84
C MET A 32 -6.64 -13.98 6.13
N LEU A 33 -7.30 -13.13 6.94
CA LEU A 33 -7.99 -13.58 8.15
C LEU A 33 -9.19 -14.50 7.83
N VAL A 34 -9.94 -14.20 6.77
CA VAL A 34 -11.05 -15.04 6.29
C VAL A 34 -10.51 -16.36 5.76
N ASP A 35 -9.41 -16.36 5.01
CA ASP A 35 -8.79 -17.56 4.43
C ASP A 35 -8.25 -18.48 5.55
N LEU A 36 -7.62 -17.91 6.59
CA LEU A 36 -7.18 -18.67 7.77
C LEU A 36 -8.34 -19.30 8.55
N ASN A 37 -9.51 -18.67 8.52
CA ASN A 37 -10.71 -19.19 9.17
C ASN A 37 -11.50 -20.17 8.28
N SER A 38 -11.19 -20.16 6.96
CA SER A 38 -11.86 -20.95 5.91
C SER A 38 -11.14 -22.25 5.56
N ASP A 39 -9.93 -22.50 6.09
CA ASP A 39 -9.17 -23.74 5.82
C ASP A 39 -9.88 -25.02 6.30
N SER A 40 -11.06 -24.88 6.89
CA SER A 40 -11.95 -25.99 7.27
C SER A 40 -13.13 -26.21 6.31
N GLN A 41 -13.32 -25.37 5.27
CA GLN A 41 -14.38 -25.60 4.28
C GLN A 41 -13.81 -26.01 2.92
N PRO A 42 -14.31 -27.09 2.31
CA PRO A 42 -13.92 -27.51 0.97
C PRO A 42 -14.20 -26.36 -0.02
N ARG A 43 -13.22 -26.03 -0.85
CA ARG A 43 -13.32 -24.95 -1.85
C ARG A 43 -14.47 -25.27 -2.83
N PRO A 44 -15.19 -24.27 -3.35
CA PRO A 44 -16.27 -24.50 -4.33
C PRO A 44 -15.82 -25.28 -5.59
N SER A 45 -14.51 -25.27 -5.91
CA SER A 45 -13.92 -26.12 -6.95
C SER A 45 -13.95 -27.61 -6.59
N ASP A 46 -13.88 -27.95 -5.29
CA ASP A 46 -13.84 -29.33 -4.80
C ASP A 46 -15.21 -30.00 -4.91
N GLN A 47 -16.30 -29.20 -4.84
CA GLN A 47 -17.68 -29.71 -5.00
C GLN A 47 -18.00 -30.18 -6.43
N ARG A 48 -17.17 -29.81 -7.43
CA ARG A 48 -17.32 -30.28 -8.83
C ARG A 48 -16.30 -31.34 -9.24
N ALA A 49 -15.28 -31.55 -8.43
CA ALA A 49 -14.32 -32.59 -8.70
C ALA A 49 -14.93 -33.97 -8.34
N VAL A 50 -14.86 -34.87 -9.26
CA VAL A 50 -15.27 -36.28 -9.06
C VAL A 50 -14.03 -37.05 -8.63
N GLU A 51 -14.12 -37.66 -7.46
CA GLU A 51 -13.07 -38.52 -6.93
C GLU A 51 -12.94 -39.75 -7.81
N ARG A 52 -11.74 -40.01 -8.28
CA ARG A 52 -11.42 -41.23 -9.03
C ARG A 52 -10.31 -41.98 -8.28
N PRO A 53 -10.63 -43.09 -7.62
CA PRO A 53 -9.65 -43.83 -6.82
C PRO A 53 -8.65 -44.63 -7.70
N ASP A 54 -8.94 -44.75 -9.00
CA ASP A 54 -8.12 -45.53 -9.92
C ASP A 54 -6.80 -44.81 -10.22
N GLU A 55 -5.73 -45.57 -10.32
CA GLU A 55 -4.41 -45.09 -10.70
C GLU A 55 -4.30 -44.97 -12.22
N GLY A 56 -3.90 -43.80 -12.71
CA GLY A 56 -3.64 -43.61 -14.15
C GLY A 56 -2.15 -43.44 -14.41
N VAL A 57 -1.69 -43.86 -15.58
CA VAL A 57 -0.30 -43.66 -16.02
C VAL A 57 -0.22 -42.49 -16.98
N LEU A 58 0.70 -41.55 -16.72
CA LEU A 58 0.90 -40.36 -17.55
C LEU A 58 1.65 -40.71 -18.84
N SER A 59 0.97 -40.58 -19.98
CA SER A 59 1.56 -40.67 -21.33
C SER A 59 1.70 -39.23 -21.90
N VAL A 60 2.87 -38.90 -22.44
CA VAL A 60 3.17 -37.58 -22.97
C VAL A 60 3.30 -37.60 -24.47
N HIS A 61 2.56 -36.73 -25.15
CA HIS A 61 2.63 -36.57 -26.59
C HIS A 61 3.87 -35.74 -26.99
N PRO A 62 4.45 -35.95 -28.20
CA PRO A 62 5.59 -35.17 -28.68
C PRO A 62 5.38 -33.65 -28.66
N ASP A 63 4.14 -33.17 -28.80
CA ASP A 63 3.78 -31.75 -28.72
C ASP A 63 3.77 -31.20 -27.30
N GLY A 64 4.11 -32.03 -26.30
CA GLY A 64 4.32 -31.59 -24.91
C GLY A 64 3.05 -31.57 -24.04
N TYR A 65 1.90 -31.97 -24.50
CA TYR A 65 0.73 -32.26 -23.66
C TYR A 65 0.68 -33.74 -23.26
N GLY A 66 -0.08 -34.10 -22.23
CA GLY A 66 -0.17 -35.49 -21.75
C GLY A 66 -1.60 -35.97 -21.64
N TYR A 67 -1.70 -37.29 -21.54
CA TYR A 67 -2.91 -37.99 -21.15
C TYR A 67 -2.62 -38.90 -19.96
N LEU A 68 -3.47 -38.83 -18.96
CA LEU A 68 -3.50 -39.75 -17.86
C LEU A 68 -4.38 -40.94 -18.33
N VAL A 69 -3.79 -42.08 -18.59
CA VAL A 69 -4.47 -43.27 -19.14
C VAL A 69 -4.73 -44.25 -18.00
N TYR A 70 -5.98 -44.65 -17.84
CA TYR A 70 -6.44 -45.62 -16.84
C TYR A 70 -6.55 -47.02 -17.40
N GLU A 71 -6.55 -48.03 -16.55
CA GLU A 71 -6.64 -49.47 -16.97
C GLU A 71 -7.93 -49.78 -17.74
N ASN A 72 -9.01 -49.04 -17.48
CA ASN A 72 -10.29 -49.17 -18.19
C ASN A 72 -10.28 -48.58 -19.62
N GLY A 73 -9.17 -48.01 -20.07
CA GLY A 73 -9.03 -47.37 -21.37
C GLY A 73 -9.45 -45.89 -21.40
N ASP A 74 -9.98 -45.37 -20.32
CA ASP A 74 -10.30 -43.93 -20.21
C ASP A 74 -9.03 -43.08 -20.21
N SER A 75 -9.13 -41.88 -20.76
CA SER A 75 -8.01 -40.94 -20.77
C SER A 75 -8.45 -39.54 -20.36
N VAL A 76 -7.62 -38.90 -19.56
CA VAL A 76 -7.81 -37.54 -19.08
C VAL A 76 -6.75 -36.63 -19.65
N TYR A 77 -7.16 -35.54 -20.27
CA TYR A 77 -6.24 -34.58 -20.87
C TYR A 77 -5.51 -33.75 -19.83
N VAL A 78 -4.19 -33.69 -19.95
CA VAL A 78 -3.32 -32.89 -19.09
C VAL A 78 -2.58 -31.85 -19.95
N PRO A 79 -2.92 -30.53 -19.83
CA PRO A 79 -2.26 -29.50 -20.61
C PRO A 79 -0.76 -29.40 -20.27
N THR A 80 0.06 -29.10 -21.26
CA THR A 80 1.53 -28.88 -21.12
C THR A 80 1.88 -27.97 -19.97
N ARG A 81 1.12 -26.90 -19.81
CA ARG A 81 1.31 -25.92 -18.73
C ARG A 81 1.11 -26.56 -17.35
N ARG A 82 0.14 -27.44 -17.20
CA ARG A 82 -0.17 -28.11 -15.94
C ARG A 82 0.86 -29.19 -15.62
N MET A 83 1.31 -29.93 -16.61
CA MET A 83 2.40 -30.88 -16.45
C MET A 83 3.69 -30.23 -15.98
N ARG A 84 4.04 -29.08 -16.59
CA ARG A 84 5.24 -28.33 -16.21
C ARG A 84 5.12 -27.73 -14.80
N TRP A 85 3.92 -27.28 -14.43
CA TRP A 85 3.68 -26.72 -13.11
C TRP A 85 3.70 -27.77 -12.00
N LEU A 86 3.14 -28.98 -12.28
CA LEU A 86 3.11 -30.11 -11.35
C LEU A 86 4.42 -30.89 -11.35
N GLU A 87 5.35 -30.57 -12.24
CA GLU A 87 6.64 -31.27 -12.43
C GLU A 87 6.46 -32.78 -12.64
N ILE A 88 5.34 -33.19 -13.27
CA ILE A 88 5.04 -34.60 -13.55
C ILE A 88 5.73 -35.07 -14.83
N ALA A 89 6.26 -36.29 -14.79
CA ALA A 89 7.05 -36.88 -15.86
C ALA A 89 6.28 -38.03 -16.57
N PRO A 90 6.65 -38.34 -17.82
CA PRO A 90 6.10 -39.51 -18.51
C PRO A 90 6.32 -40.78 -17.68
N GLY A 91 5.28 -41.61 -17.56
CA GLY A 91 5.32 -42.85 -16.80
C GLY A 91 4.97 -42.70 -15.30
N ASP A 92 4.76 -41.45 -14.79
CA ASP A 92 4.27 -41.28 -13.42
C ASP A 92 2.89 -41.95 -13.28
N ARG A 93 2.70 -42.65 -12.17
CA ARG A 93 1.42 -43.22 -11.73
C ARG A 93 0.73 -42.23 -10.82
N ILE A 94 -0.47 -41.77 -11.18
CA ILE A 94 -1.15 -40.68 -10.56
C ILE A 94 -2.59 -41.04 -10.19
N VAL A 95 -2.95 -40.86 -8.94
CA VAL A 95 -4.35 -40.85 -8.50
C VAL A 95 -4.77 -39.39 -8.37
N ALA A 96 -5.84 -39.01 -9.06
CA ALA A 96 -6.25 -37.65 -9.16
C ALA A 96 -7.77 -37.48 -9.19
N ASP A 97 -8.22 -36.33 -8.64
CA ASP A 97 -9.58 -35.87 -8.81
C ASP A 97 -9.76 -35.20 -10.17
N LEU A 98 -10.92 -35.42 -10.79
CA LEU A 98 -11.22 -34.95 -12.13
C LEU A 98 -12.28 -33.89 -12.15
N MET A 99 -12.09 -32.86 -12.93
CA MET A 99 -13.16 -31.93 -13.29
C MET A 99 -14.02 -32.52 -14.41
N PRO A 100 -15.35 -32.54 -14.23
CA PRO A 100 -16.25 -33.03 -15.29
C PRO A 100 -16.11 -32.15 -16.54
N PRO A 101 -16.29 -32.72 -17.73
CA PRO A 101 -16.19 -32.00 -18.98
C PRO A 101 -17.25 -30.88 -19.05
N ARG A 102 -16.90 -29.73 -19.58
CA ARG A 102 -17.81 -28.60 -19.76
C ARG A 102 -18.84 -28.80 -20.88
N SER A 103 -18.64 -29.77 -21.74
CA SER A 103 -19.55 -30.14 -22.80
C SER A 103 -19.37 -31.62 -23.11
N GLU A 104 -20.37 -32.30 -23.72
CA GLU A 104 -20.34 -33.72 -24.08
C GLU A 104 -19.17 -34.14 -25.00
N LYS A 105 -18.57 -33.18 -25.72
CA LYS A 105 -17.41 -33.37 -26.58
C LYS A 105 -16.06 -33.09 -25.94
N ALA A 106 -16.05 -32.59 -24.70
CA ALA A 106 -14.82 -32.23 -24.01
C ALA A 106 -14.33 -33.37 -23.13
N HIS A 107 -13.02 -33.58 -23.06
CA HIS A 107 -12.43 -34.54 -22.14
C HIS A 107 -12.46 -34.02 -20.72
N PRO A 108 -12.60 -34.89 -19.68
CA PRO A 108 -12.41 -34.49 -18.29
C PRO A 108 -11.00 -33.97 -18.13
N MET A 109 -10.86 -32.98 -17.23
CA MET A 109 -9.57 -32.34 -16.94
C MET A 109 -9.09 -32.74 -15.55
N LEU A 110 -7.77 -32.87 -15.40
CA LEU A 110 -7.12 -33.10 -14.12
C LEU A 110 -7.47 -31.95 -13.16
N ALA A 111 -8.08 -32.25 -12.02
CA ALA A 111 -8.39 -31.24 -10.98
C ALA A 111 -7.26 -31.19 -9.96
N GLU A 112 -7.03 -32.22 -9.19
CA GLU A 112 -6.05 -32.26 -8.11
C GLU A 112 -5.39 -33.66 -8.09
N ILE A 113 -4.09 -33.72 -7.79
CA ILE A 113 -3.35 -34.97 -7.64
C ILE A 113 -3.37 -35.34 -6.16
N ARG A 114 -3.81 -36.54 -5.82
CA ARG A 114 -3.76 -37.05 -4.43
C ARG A 114 -2.46 -37.80 -4.18
N THR A 115 -2.13 -38.74 -5.07
CA THR A 115 -0.89 -39.50 -4.93
C THR A 115 -0.12 -39.52 -6.25
N ARG A 116 1.20 -39.60 -6.14
CA ARG A 116 2.14 -39.80 -7.24
C ARG A 116 3.07 -40.94 -6.90
N ASN A 117 3.08 -41.98 -7.72
CA ASN A 117 3.92 -43.16 -7.53
C ASN A 117 3.73 -43.82 -6.15
N GLY A 118 2.48 -43.85 -5.66
CA GLY A 118 2.12 -44.40 -4.35
C GLY A 118 2.41 -43.53 -3.13
N ALA A 119 2.99 -42.34 -3.31
CA ALA A 119 3.22 -41.37 -2.23
C ALA A 119 2.21 -40.24 -2.33
N GLU A 120 1.78 -39.69 -1.20
CA GLU A 120 0.91 -38.49 -1.13
C GLU A 120 1.59 -37.29 -1.82
N PHE A 121 0.84 -36.59 -2.66
CA PHE A 121 1.38 -35.51 -3.48
C PHE A 121 1.47 -34.23 -2.68
N ASP A 122 2.68 -33.83 -2.36
CA ASP A 122 2.96 -32.65 -1.55
C ASP A 122 3.01 -31.36 -2.39
N TYR A 123 1.89 -30.65 -2.45
CA TYR A 123 1.79 -29.35 -3.14
C TYR A 123 2.68 -28.27 -2.52
N SER A 124 3.10 -28.41 -1.26
CA SER A 124 3.96 -27.41 -0.61
C SER A 124 5.33 -27.31 -1.28
N LYS A 125 5.81 -28.43 -1.86
CA LYS A 125 7.08 -28.48 -2.61
C LYS A 125 7.04 -27.74 -3.94
N LEU A 126 5.86 -27.68 -4.57
CA LEU A 126 5.66 -26.94 -5.83
C LEU A 126 5.52 -25.45 -5.59
N TYR A 127 5.02 -25.07 -4.44
CA TYR A 127 4.81 -23.68 -4.05
C TYR A 127 6.08 -23.10 -3.41
N ASN A 128 7.13 -22.92 -4.20
CA ASN A 128 8.35 -22.21 -3.80
C ASN A 128 8.14 -20.69 -3.71
N GLY A 129 6.90 -20.25 -3.59
CA GLY A 129 6.57 -18.84 -3.44
C GLY A 129 6.82 -18.32 -2.01
N PRO A 130 6.95 -17.02 -1.84
CA PRO A 130 7.03 -16.42 -0.52
C PRO A 130 5.76 -16.74 0.28
N SER A 131 5.90 -16.89 1.59
CA SER A 131 4.73 -17.07 2.45
C SER A 131 3.78 -15.87 2.29
N LYS A 132 2.47 -16.07 2.44
CA LYS A 132 1.45 -15.00 2.41
C LYS A 132 1.83 -13.84 3.35
N MET A 133 2.47 -14.16 4.48
CA MET A 133 2.98 -13.18 5.44
C MET A 133 4.13 -12.33 4.85
N THR A 134 5.06 -12.97 4.13
CA THR A 134 6.17 -12.26 3.47
C THR A 134 5.65 -11.30 2.40
N GLU A 135 4.65 -11.72 1.62
CA GLU A 135 4.00 -10.88 0.62
C GLU A 135 3.30 -9.68 1.26
N LEU A 136 2.54 -9.91 2.34
CA LEU A 136 1.89 -8.85 3.09
C LEU A 136 2.89 -7.82 3.63
N LEU A 137 3.97 -8.29 4.27
CA LEU A 137 5.01 -7.41 4.82
C LEU A 137 5.68 -6.58 3.71
N LEU A 138 5.95 -7.19 2.56
CA LEU A 138 6.55 -6.50 1.43
C LEU A 138 5.61 -5.43 0.86
N GLN A 139 4.32 -5.72 0.73
CA GLN A 139 3.32 -4.75 0.29
C GLN A 139 3.14 -3.62 1.30
N LEU A 140 3.08 -3.92 2.60
CA LEU A 140 3.03 -2.90 3.65
C LEU A 140 4.23 -1.96 3.57
N PHE A 141 5.42 -2.51 3.47
CA PHE A 141 6.66 -1.72 3.36
C PHE A 141 6.67 -0.86 2.08
N TYR A 142 6.28 -1.43 0.94
CA TYR A 142 6.21 -0.71 -0.32
C TYR A 142 5.28 0.50 -0.23
N TYR A 143 4.02 0.34 0.22
CA TYR A 143 3.07 1.45 0.33
C TYR A 143 3.45 2.46 1.41
N LEU A 144 4.15 2.02 2.47
CA LEU A 144 4.73 2.92 3.46
C LEU A 144 5.78 3.84 2.82
N VAL A 145 6.71 3.28 2.08
CA VAL A 145 7.77 4.07 1.40
C VAL A 145 7.16 5.02 0.37
N VAL A 146 6.23 4.55 -0.47
CA VAL A 146 5.55 5.38 -1.46
C VAL A 146 4.82 6.55 -0.80
N SER A 147 4.00 6.28 0.20
CA SER A 147 3.24 7.32 0.92
C SER A 147 4.16 8.30 1.65
N PHE A 148 5.21 7.81 2.31
CA PHE A 148 6.17 8.66 3.01
C PHE A 148 6.92 9.61 2.07
N VAL A 149 7.39 9.13 0.94
CA VAL A 149 8.06 9.96 -0.08
C VAL A 149 7.10 11.03 -0.61
N MET A 150 5.86 10.66 -0.93
CA MET A 150 4.86 11.62 -1.42
C MET A 150 4.51 12.68 -0.37
N LEU A 151 4.27 12.28 0.87
CA LEU A 151 4.00 13.19 1.97
C LEU A 151 5.17 14.14 2.20
N SER A 152 6.40 13.64 2.17
CA SER A 152 7.60 14.46 2.34
C SER A 152 7.74 15.52 1.24
N ILE A 153 7.41 15.19 -0.01
CA ILE A 153 7.38 16.15 -1.12
C ILE A 153 6.28 17.19 -0.93
N LEU A 154 5.07 16.76 -0.55
CA LEU A 154 3.91 17.63 -0.44
C LEU A 154 3.97 18.57 0.78
N THR A 155 4.46 18.08 1.92
CA THR A 155 4.54 18.85 3.18
C THR A 155 5.77 19.77 3.28
N SER A 156 6.77 19.59 2.40
CA SER A 156 8.00 20.40 2.36
C SER A 156 7.76 21.91 2.08
N VAL A 157 6.52 22.35 1.88
CA VAL A 157 6.13 23.73 1.45
C VAL A 157 5.83 24.66 2.61
N ARG A 158 6.64 24.70 3.64
CA ARG A 158 6.30 25.41 4.88
C ARG A 158 6.34 26.95 4.80
N ARG A 159 7.12 27.57 3.91
CA ARG A 159 7.42 29.02 4.04
C ARG A 159 6.81 29.94 2.98
N ASN A 160 6.52 29.49 1.80
CA ASN A 160 5.96 30.31 0.72
C ASN A 160 4.95 29.49 -0.08
N TYR A 161 3.73 29.37 0.43
CA TYR A 161 2.66 28.69 -0.27
C TYR A 161 2.20 29.53 -1.47
N SER A 162 2.19 28.89 -2.61
CA SER A 162 1.51 29.37 -3.81
C SER A 162 0.76 28.15 -4.39
N MET A 163 -0.52 28.37 -4.74
CA MET A 163 -1.35 27.29 -5.31
C MET A 163 -0.69 26.65 -6.54
N SER A 164 -0.07 27.45 -7.38
CA SER A 164 0.65 26.96 -8.57
C SER A 164 1.85 26.05 -8.23
N ARG A 165 2.54 26.30 -7.12
CA ARG A 165 3.62 25.44 -6.64
C ARG A 165 3.09 24.12 -6.08
N PHE A 166 1.98 24.14 -5.36
CA PHE A 166 1.32 22.94 -4.87
C PHE A 166 0.87 22.04 -6.03
N VAL A 167 0.17 22.61 -7.03
CA VAL A 167 -0.28 21.88 -8.23
C VAL A 167 0.91 21.28 -9.00
N ARG A 168 2.01 22.02 -9.12
CA ARG A 168 3.23 21.49 -9.76
C ARG A 168 3.81 20.29 -9.02
N ARG A 169 3.80 20.30 -7.67
CA ARG A 169 4.24 19.16 -6.87
C ARG A 169 3.30 17.97 -6.97
N CYS A 170 1.99 18.20 -6.98
CA CYS A 170 1.02 17.14 -7.24
C CYS A 170 1.27 16.46 -8.60
N ARG A 171 1.60 17.23 -9.65
CA ARG A 171 1.97 16.65 -10.95
C ARG A 171 3.22 15.77 -10.85
N TRP A 172 4.26 16.22 -10.16
CA TRP A 172 5.46 15.42 -9.93
C TRP A 172 5.16 14.17 -9.09
N CYS A 173 4.28 14.26 -8.10
CA CYS A 173 3.82 13.09 -7.34
C CYS A 173 3.10 12.09 -8.22
N CYS A 174 2.27 12.54 -9.18
CA CYS A 174 1.61 11.62 -10.13
C CYS A 174 2.64 10.92 -11.04
N VAL A 175 3.65 11.64 -11.54
CA VAL A 175 4.72 11.04 -12.34
C VAL A 175 5.54 10.03 -11.51
N ALA A 176 5.90 10.40 -10.29
CA ALA A 176 6.59 9.49 -9.37
C ALA A 176 5.74 8.26 -9.04
N ALA A 177 4.42 8.44 -8.84
CA ALA A 177 3.49 7.33 -8.60
C ALA A 177 3.44 6.37 -9.79
N ALA A 178 3.39 6.88 -11.01
CA ALA A 178 3.41 6.05 -12.21
C ALA A 178 4.73 5.25 -12.34
N ALA A 179 5.86 5.88 -12.06
CA ALA A 179 7.16 5.21 -12.05
C ALA A 179 7.24 4.12 -10.95
N LEU A 180 6.77 4.44 -9.74
CA LEU A 180 6.72 3.49 -8.63
C LEU A 180 5.75 2.34 -8.92
N TYR A 181 4.62 2.59 -9.59
CA TYR A 181 3.70 1.54 -10.02
C TYR A 181 4.40 0.49 -10.91
N CYS A 182 5.28 0.91 -11.81
CA CYS A 182 6.05 -0.02 -12.64
C CYS A 182 7.01 -0.90 -11.83
N VAL A 183 7.53 -0.38 -10.72
CA VAL A 183 8.49 -1.08 -9.83
C VAL A 183 7.79 -1.79 -8.66
N ALA A 184 6.45 -1.73 -8.60
CA ALA A 184 5.70 -2.36 -7.51
C ALA A 184 5.98 -3.87 -7.43
N PRO A 185 6.19 -4.42 -6.22
CA PRO A 185 6.37 -5.85 -6.03
C PRO A 185 5.05 -6.58 -6.27
N VAL A 186 5.07 -7.55 -7.17
CA VAL A 186 3.91 -8.38 -7.53
C VAL A 186 4.33 -9.84 -7.48
N THR A 187 3.50 -10.68 -6.87
CA THR A 187 3.70 -12.11 -6.90
C THR A 187 3.23 -12.67 -8.23
N GLU A 188 4.13 -13.28 -8.99
CA GLU A 188 3.79 -13.92 -10.25
C GLU A 188 2.95 -15.17 -10.00
N TRP A 189 1.75 -15.18 -10.57
CA TRP A 189 0.80 -16.30 -10.42
C TRP A 189 1.34 -17.65 -10.86
N HIS A 190 2.33 -17.66 -11.76
CA HIS A 190 2.84 -18.90 -12.37
C HIS A 190 4.07 -19.48 -11.68
N THR A 191 4.93 -18.61 -11.16
CA THR A 191 6.21 -18.99 -10.57
C THR A 191 6.19 -18.89 -9.04
N GLY A 192 5.17 -18.23 -8.48
CA GLY A 192 5.13 -17.88 -7.07
C GLY A 192 6.27 -16.94 -6.62
N ARG A 193 7.09 -16.46 -7.54
CA ARG A 193 8.21 -15.57 -7.23
C ARG A 193 7.75 -14.13 -7.15
N ILE A 194 8.39 -13.36 -6.27
CA ILE A 194 8.19 -11.91 -6.23
C ILE A 194 8.97 -11.30 -7.39
N GLY A 195 8.25 -10.68 -8.31
CA GLY A 195 8.80 -9.94 -9.43
C GLY A 195 8.40 -8.47 -9.38
N LEU A 196 8.93 -7.68 -10.29
CA LEU A 196 8.49 -6.31 -10.50
C LEU A 196 7.32 -6.28 -11.47
N ASN A 197 6.34 -5.41 -11.24
CA ASN A 197 5.13 -5.30 -12.07
C ASN A 197 5.46 -5.14 -13.57
N PHE A 198 6.48 -4.38 -13.90
CA PHE A 198 6.97 -4.21 -15.27
C PHE A 198 7.40 -5.53 -15.94
N MET A 199 7.98 -6.46 -15.17
CA MET A 199 8.49 -7.75 -15.69
C MET A 199 7.41 -8.84 -15.73
N SER A 200 6.33 -8.68 -14.99
CA SER A 200 5.28 -9.71 -14.83
C SER A 200 4.37 -9.86 -16.06
N GLY A 201 4.50 -9.00 -17.06
CA GLY A 201 3.67 -9.00 -18.28
C GLY A 201 2.21 -8.60 -18.05
N ARG A 202 1.80 -8.33 -16.82
CA ARG A 202 0.47 -7.83 -16.44
C ARG A 202 0.56 -6.35 -16.08
N MET A 203 0.75 -5.49 -17.06
CA MET A 203 0.82 -4.04 -16.83
C MET A 203 -0.42 -3.44 -16.15
N PHE A 204 -1.58 -4.11 -16.20
CA PHE A 204 -2.83 -3.65 -15.61
C PHE A 204 -3.38 -4.69 -14.63
N ASP A 205 -2.83 -4.67 -13.41
CA ASP A 205 -3.49 -5.31 -12.27
C ASP A 205 -4.43 -4.28 -11.62
N TYR A 206 -5.75 -4.52 -11.73
CA TYR A 206 -6.77 -3.63 -11.19
C TYR A 206 -6.64 -3.40 -9.68
N MET A 207 -6.29 -4.43 -8.92
CA MET A 207 -6.12 -4.33 -7.48
C MET A 207 -4.90 -3.48 -7.11
N LEU A 208 -3.79 -3.68 -7.80
CA LEU A 208 -2.58 -2.88 -7.60
C LEU A 208 -2.83 -1.41 -7.98
N LEU A 209 -3.50 -1.17 -9.11
CA LEU A 209 -3.82 0.16 -9.58
C LEU A 209 -4.76 0.89 -8.61
N LEU A 210 -5.78 0.19 -8.08
CA LEU A 210 -6.70 0.75 -7.10
C LEU A 210 -5.97 1.10 -5.80
N LYS A 211 -5.11 0.22 -5.29
CA LYS A 211 -4.30 0.47 -4.10
C LYS A 211 -3.36 1.67 -4.29
N CYS A 212 -2.64 1.73 -5.42
CA CYS A 212 -1.76 2.86 -5.73
C CYS A 212 -2.53 4.17 -5.86
N SER A 213 -3.66 4.18 -6.57
CA SER A 213 -4.47 5.40 -6.72
C SER A 213 -5.00 5.89 -5.39
N PHE A 214 -5.46 5.00 -4.51
CA PHE A 214 -5.90 5.35 -3.17
C PHE A 214 -4.77 5.97 -2.35
N ALA A 215 -3.57 5.37 -2.34
CA ALA A 215 -2.41 5.90 -1.62
C ALA A 215 -2.03 7.31 -2.10
N VAL A 216 -2.06 7.53 -3.42
CA VAL A 216 -1.78 8.84 -4.02
C VAL A 216 -2.82 9.88 -3.61
N VAL A 217 -4.11 9.56 -3.77
CA VAL A 217 -5.21 10.48 -3.42
C VAL A 217 -5.19 10.81 -1.93
N ALA A 218 -5.04 9.81 -1.05
CA ALA A 218 -4.96 10.00 0.39
C ALA A 218 -3.77 10.91 0.78
N SER A 219 -2.60 10.69 0.18
CA SER A 219 -1.41 11.52 0.39
C SER A 219 -1.62 12.96 -0.08
N MET A 220 -2.28 13.17 -1.23
CA MET A 220 -2.59 14.51 -1.75
C MET A 220 -3.59 15.25 -0.87
N LEU A 221 -4.65 14.58 -0.41
CA LEU A 221 -5.65 15.15 0.50
C LEU A 221 -5.00 15.57 1.83
N TYR A 222 -4.22 14.67 2.42
CA TYR A 222 -3.49 15.01 3.65
C TYR A 222 -2.53 16.18 3.43
N GLY A 223 -1.74 16.17 2.36
CA GLY A 223 -0.83 17.27 2.03
C GLY A 223 -1.57 18.59 1.87
N ARG A 224 -2.77 18.59 1.30
CA ARG A 224 -3.61 19.77 1.18
C ARG A 224 -4.10 20.26 2.55
N ILE A 225 -4.60 19.37 3.39
CA ILE A 225 -5.08 19.68 4.74
C ILE A 225 -3.92 20.25 5.58
N TYR A 226 -2.75 19.59 5.55
CA TYR A 226 -1.56 20.07 6.27
C TYR A 226 -1.16 21.49 5.88
N VAL A 227 -1.13 21.78 4.59
CA VAL A 227 -0.82 23.13 4.08
C VAL A 227 -1.86 24.15 4.55
N LEU A 228 -3.16 23.83 4.51
CA LEU A 228 -4.22 24.72 4.99
C LEU A 228 -4.10 25.02 6.48
N ILE A 229 -3.85 24.01 7.31
CA ILE A 229 -3.64 24.18 8.75
C ILE A 229 -2.41 25.06 9.01
N SER A 230 -1.30 24.77 8.33
CA SER A 230 -0.07 25.56 8.48
C SER A 230 -0.26 27.03 8.09
N GLN A 231 -1.04 27.31 7.05
CA GLN A 231 -1.39 28.69 6.66
C GLN A 231 -2.26 29.38 7.70
N ARG A 232 -3.28 28.72 8.23
CA ARG A 232 -4.12 29.26 9.29
C ARG A 232 -3.30 29.63 10.51
N GLN A 233 -2.39 28.77 10.94
CA GLN A 233 -1.50 29.04 12.07
C GLN A 233 -0.61 30.25 11.79
N ALA A 234 -0.05 30.41 10.60
CA ALA A 234 0.76 31.55 10.24
C ALA A 234 -0.04 32.87 10.28
N VAL A 235 -1.28 32.88 9.81
CA VAL A 235 -2.18 34.05 9.87
C VAL A 235 -2.54 34.40 11.31
N VAL A 236 -2.81 33.41 12.17
CA VAL A 236 -3.12 33.65 13.58
C VAL A 236 -1.94 34.30 14.29
N VAL A 237 -0.73 33.77 14.11
CA VAL A 237 0.50 34.35 14.71
C VAL A 237 0.74 35.78 14.23
N GLU A 238 0.54 36.06 12.94
CA GLU A 238 0.71 37.39 12.39
C GLU A 238 -0.34 38.38 12.93
N ASN A 239 -1.61 37.93 13.06
CA ASN A 239 -2.65 38.73 13.68
C ASN A 239 -2.35 39.07 15.15
N GLU A 240 -1.84 38.11 15.93
CA GLU A 240 -1.43 38.34 17.30
C GLU A 240 -0.26 39.33 17.36
N ARG A 241 0.71 39.20 16.47
CA ARG A 241 1.81 40.17 16.36
C ARG A 241 1.31 41.58 16.07
N LEU A 242 0.43 41.74 15.06
CA LEU A 242 -0.14 43.05 14.71
C LEU A 242 -0.97 43.65 15.86
N LYS A 243 -1.73 42.83 16.61
CA LYS A 243 -2.43 43.29 17.81
C LYS A 243 -1.46 43.78 18.86
N ASN A 244 -0.38 43.08 19.14
CA ASN A 244 0.63 43.47 20.11
C ASN A 244 1.35 44.76 19.67
N GLU A 245 1.69 44.91 18.40
CA GLU A 245 2.28 46.13 17.83
C GLU A 245 1.32 47.31 17.96
N ASN A 246 0.01 47.12 17.70
CA ASN A 246 -1.01 48.16 17.86
C ASN A 246 -1.17 48.57 19.34
N LEU A 247 -1.20 47.60 20.26
CA LEU A 247 -1.26 47.86 21.69
C LEU A 247 -0.02 48.64 22.16
N THR A 248 1.16 48.24 21.71
CA THR A 248 2.42 48.96 22.04
C THR A 248 2.43 50.38 21.50
N THR A 249 1.95 50.59 20.27
CA THR A 249 1.84 51.91 19.65
C THR A 249 0.87 52.80 20.44
N ARG A 250 -0.32 52.27 20.81
CA ARG A 250 -1.29 52.98 21.64
C ARG A 250 -0.73 53.33 23.01
N TYR A 251 -0.04 52.40 23.67
CA TYR A 251 0.64 52.64 24.93
C TYR A 251 1.67 53.77 24.81
N ASN A 252 2.52 53.74 23.80
CA ASN A 252 3.52 54.80 23.56
C ASN A 252 2.88 56.15 23.26
N MET A 253 1.76 56.19 22.55
CA MET A 253 0.99 57.42 22.33
C MET A 253 0.45 57.97 23.63
N LEU A 254 -0.12 57.14 24.51
CA LEU A 254 -0.63 57.56 25.81
C LEU A 254 0.50 58.06 26.72
N VAL A 255 1.62 57.37 26.78
CA VAL A 255 2.80 57.80 27.53
C VAL A 255 3.38 59.08 26.95
N GLY A 256 3.40 59.25 25.62
CA GLY A 256 3.85 60.50 24.98
C GLY A 256 2.93 61.72 25.24
N GLN A 257 1.64 61.51 25.57
CA GLN A 257 0.71 62.56 25.95
C GLN A 257 0.96 63.05 27.38
N ILE A 258 1.64 62.24 28.21
CA ILE A 258 2.10 62.72 29.53
C ILE A 258 3.30 63.64 29.28
N ASN A 259 3.08 64.98 29.41
CA ASN A 259 4.16 65.93 29.22
C ASN A 259 5.22 65.71 30.32
N PRO A 260 6.43 65.14 30.00
CA PRO A 260 7.41 64.87 31.04
C PRO A 260 7.86 66.10 31.80
N HIS A 261 7.90 67.22 31.10
CA HIS A 261 8.29 68.54 31.71
C HIS A 261 7.28 69.03 32.77
N PHE A 262 5.98 68.82 32.51
CA PHE A 262 4.95 69.15 33.50
C PHE A 262 5.08 68.25 34.75
N PHE A 263 5.32 66.97 34.55
CA PHE A 263 5.47 65.95 35.62
C PHE A 263 6.70 66.32 36.51
N PHE A 264 7.85 66.59 35.89
CA PHE A 264 9.07 66.98 36.61
C PHE A 264 8.90 68.35 37.34
N ASN A 265 8.25 69.33 36.73
CA ASN A 265 7.97 70.60 37.37
C ASN A 265 7.02 70.47 38.58
N SER A 266 5.99 69.65 38.48
CA SER A 266 5.07 69.31 39.54
C SER A 266 5.76 68.60 40.71
N LEU A 267 6.61 67.65 40.44
CA LEU A 267 7.42 66.97 41.46
C LEU A 267 8.42 67.86 42.11
N ASN A 268 9.10 68.73 41.39
CA ASN A 268 10.00 69.73 41.96
C ASN A 268 9.28 70.72 42.86
N SER A 269 8.08 71.17 42.45
CA SER A 269 7.25 72.06 43.27
C SER A 269 6.80 71.35 44.55
N LEU A 270 6.43 70.10 44.49
CA LEU A 270 6.05 69.26 45.62
C LEU A 270 7.24 69.03 46.58
N ALA A 271 8.43 68.78 46.04
CA ALA A 271 9.66 68.65 46.81
C ALA A 271 10.10 69.90 47.53
N MET A 272 9.84 71.10 46.95
CA MET A 272 10.05 72.38 47.62
C MET A 272 9.09 72.53 48.78
N LEU A 273 7.79 72.23 48.62
CA LEU A 273 6.78 72.30 49.66
C LEU A 273 7.03 71.43 50.89
N VAL A 274 7.66 70.24 50.66
CA VAL A 274 7.98 69.30 51.74
C VAL A 274 9.27 69.67 52.46
N ARG A 275 10.04 70.65 51.95
CA ARG A 275 11.31 71.04 52.51
C ARG A 275 11.21 72.36 53.37
N GLU A 276 10.06 73.04 53.33
CA GLU A 276 9.66 74.03 54.25
C GLU A 276 8.97 73.40 55.48
#